data_e883d8d91429fbfc7ea1d165186f3754
#
_entry.id   e883d8d91429fbfc7ea1d165186f3754
#
_cell.length_a   1.000
_cell.length_b   1.000
_cell.length_c   1.000
_cell.angle_alpha   90.00
_cell.angle_beta   90.00
_cell.angle_gamma   90.00
#
_symmetry.space_group_name_H-M   'P 1'
#
loop_
_entity.id
_entity.type
_entity.pdbx_description
1 polymer ?
#
loop_
_entity_poly.entity_id
_entity_poly.type
_entity_poly.pdbx_seq_one_letter_code
_entity_poly.pdbx_strand_id
1 'polypeptide(L)'
;YDAIILSLAGIKYLQLENEISETFTTKEIIPSAGQGIIALQCRDEDKKIISILKKINHDETYKRAHAERNILKVLEGDCETAVGAHSIIDGDNIIVEAELFSLDGSKRFYEKKTEKITKFREIGKEIGLILKTKSKNSYKT
;
A
#
# COMPACT_ATOMS: atom_id res chain seq x y z
N TYR A 1 -16.76 21.13 2.30
CA TYR A 1 -15.48 20.55 2.72
C TYR A 1 -14.47 21.67 2.91
N ASP A 2 -13.70 21.60 3.97
CA ASP A 2 -12.66 22.61 4.28
C ASP A 2 -11.33 22.27 3.58
N ALA A 3 -11.08 20.97 3.33
CA ALA A 3 -9.92 20.46 2.61
C ALA A 3 -10.20 19.07 2.02
N ILE A 4 -9.39 18.67 1.05
CA ILE A 4 -9.39 17.32 0.47
C ILE A 4 -7.94 16.84 0.29
N ILE A 5 -7.72 15.52 0.39
CA ILE A 5 -6.42 14.89 0.15
C ILE A 5 -6.50 14.18 -1.19
N LEU A 6 -5.55 14.50 -2.06
CA LEU A 6 -5.47 13.96 -3.41
C LEU A 6 -4.07 13.43 -3.71
N SER A 7 -3.97 12.56 -4.71
CA SER A 7 -2.66 12.09 -5.17
C SER A 7 -1.91 13.20 -5.94
N LEU A 8 -0.66 13.45 -5.57
CA LEU A 8 0.18 14.44 -6.23
C LEU A 8 0.32 14.19 -7.74
N ALA A 9 0.37 12.93 -8.16
CA ALA A 9 0.45 12.58 -9.58
C ALA A 9 -0.78 13.03 -10.37
N GLY A 10 -1.98 12.90 -9.78
CA GLY A 10 -3.22 13.39 -10.38
C GLY A 10 -3.26 14.91 -10.51
N ILE A 11 -2.84 15.62 -9.46
CA ILE A 11 -2.75 17.08 -9.46
C ILE A 11 -1.78 17.58 -10.55
N LYS A 12 -0.60 16.97 -10.65
CA LYS A 12 0.39 17.30 -11.70
C LYS A 12 -0.14 17.03 -13.10
N TYR A 13 -0.84 15.92 -13.31
CA TYR A 13 -1.43 15.61 -14.61
C TYR A 13 -2.46 16.66 -15.05
N LEU A 14 -3.21 17.21 -14.08
CA LEU A 14 -4.20 18.27 -14.33
C LEU A 14 -3.58 19.68 -14.38
N GLN A 15 -2.28 19.83 -14.17
CA GLN A 15 -1.55 21.11 -14.11
C GLN A 15 -2.11 22.06 -13.02
N LEU A 16 -2.49 21.51 -11.88
CA LEU A 16 -3.07 22.21 -10.74
C LEU A 16 -2.11 22.31 -9.54
N GLU A 17 -0.79 22.26 -9.77
CA GLU A 17 0.20 22.30 -8.69
C GLU A 17 0.11 23.58 -7.86
N ASN A 18 -0.31 24.70 -8.46
CA ASN A 18 -0.46 25.98 -7.77
C ASN A 18 -1.61 25.99 -6.74
N GLU A 19 -2.52 25.02 -6.82
CA GLU A 19 -3.64 24.86 -5.88
C GLU A 19 -3.25 24.02 -4.65
N ILE A 20 -2.03 23.48 -4.60
CA ILE A 20 -1.57 22.65 -3.48
C ILE A 20 -1.25 23.54 -2.28
N SER A 21 -1.96 23.35 -1.19
CA SER A 21 -1.67 24.02 0.08
C SER A 21 -0.53 23.33 0.83
N GLU A 22 -0.47 22.00 0.80
CA GLU A 22 0.53 21.20 1.51
C GLU A 22 0.78 19.86 0.81
N THR A 23 2.01 19.38 0.87
CA THR A 23 2.37 18.04 0.35
C THR A 23 2.91 17.18 1.49
N PHE A 24 2.20 16.09 1.81
CA PHE A 24 2.59 15.18 2.87
C PHE A 24 3.65 14.18 2.40
N THR A 25 4.58 13.88 3.29
CA THR A 25 5.51 12.76 3.14
C THR A 25 4.88 11.46 3.60
N THR A 26 5.44 10.33 3.20
CA THR A 26 4.99 9.00 3.67
C THR A 26 5.24 8.77 5.16
N LYS A 27 6.02 9.63 5.83
CA LYS A 27 6.21 9.61 7.29
C LYS A 27 5.06 10.30 8.04
N GLU A 28 4.44 11.28 7.40
CA GLU A 28 3.30 12.02 7.96
C GLU A 28 1.99 11.26 7.73
N ILE A 29 1.80 10.77 6.50
CA ILE A 29 0.63 9.95 6.15
C ILE A 29 1.11 8.72 5.38
N ILE A 30 0.87 7.55 5.93
CA ILE A 30 1.12 6.29 5.22
C ILE A 30 0.03 6.12 4.17
N PRO A 31 0.38 6.05 2.87
CA PRO A 31 -0.61 5.98 1.81
C PRO A 31 -1.34 4.63 1.76
N SER A 32 -2.43 4.56 1.03
CA SER A 32 -3.10 3.29 0.72
C SER A 32 -2.16 2.32 0.01
N ALA A 33 -2.32 1.03 0.26
CA ALA A 33 -1.50 -0.01 -0.36
C ALA A 33 -1.56 0.04 -1.90
N GLY A 34 -0.39 0.12 -2.52
CA GLY A 34 -0.24 0.24 -3.97
C GLY A 34 -0.45 1.65 -4.51
N GLN A 35 -0.50 2.68 -3.66
CA GLN A 35 -0.61 4.07 -4.09
C GLN A 35 0.56 4.45 -5.02
N GLY A 36 0.22 5.08 -6.17
CA GLY A 36 1.20 5.47 -7.18
C GLY A 36 1.73 4.31 -8.05
N ILE A 37 1.17 3.11 -7.92
CA ILE A 37 1.52 1.95 -8.74
C ILE A 37 0.51 1.77 -9.86
N ILE A 38 1.00 1.69 -11.10
CA ILE A 38 0.16 1.38 -12.27
C ILE A 38 0.08 -0.14 -12.40
N ALA A 39 -1.13 -0.69 -12.32
CA ALA A 39 -1.41 -2.11 -12.49
C ALA A 39 -1.94 -2.38 -13.91
N LEU A 40 -1.35 -3.36 -14.57
CA LEU A 40 -1.80 -3.86 -15.87
C LEU A 40 -2.39 -5.25 -15.70
N GLN A 41 -3.61 -5.44 -16.19
CA GLN A 41 -4.34 -6.72 -16.10
C GLN A 41 -4.59 -7.29 -17.50
N CYS A 42 -4.44 -8.60 -17.63
CA CYS A 42 -4.79 -9.35 -18.84
C CYS A 42 -5.43 -10.68 -18.47
N ARG A 43 -5.97 -11.40 -19.46
CA ARG A 43 -6.48 -12.76 -19.26
C ARG A 43 -5.34 -13.75 -18.99
N ASP A 44 -5.58 -14.74 -18.14
CA ASP A 44 -4.57 -15.72 -17.71
C ASP A 44 -4.05 -16.60 -18.85
N GLU A 45 -4.89 -16.85 -19.87
CA GLU A 45 -4.54 -17.70 -21.01
C GLU A 45 -3.80 -16.93 -22.12
N ASP A 46 -3.78 -15.60 -22.08
CA ASP A 46 -3.16 -14.79 -23.13
C ASP A 46 -1.65 -14.73 -22.98
N LYS A 47 -0.97 -15.83 -23.36
CA LYS A 47 0.48 -15.96 -23.25
C LYS A 47 1.25 -14.87 -24.01
N LYS A 48 0.69 -14.36 -25.13
CA LYS A 48 1.31 -13.30 -25.90
C LYS A 48 1.33 -11.98 -25.13
N ILE A 49 0.19 -11.56 -24.59
CA ILE A 49 0.11 -10.34 -23.77
C ILE A 49 0.93 -10.48 -22.50
N ILE A 50 0.85 -11.61 -21.80
CA ILE A 50 1.68 -11.88 -20.61
C ILE A 50 3.16 -11.72 -20.92
N SER A 51 3.64 -12.21 -22.08
CA SER A 51 5.05 -12.09 -22.46
C SER A 51 5.47 -10.63 -22.71
N ILE A 52 4.57 -9.79 -23.23
CA ILE A 52 4.79 -8.36 -23.43
C ILE A 52 4.83 -7.65 -22.08
N LEU A 53 3.83 -7.89 -21.21
CA LEU A 53 3.74 -7.27 -19.89
C LEU A 53 4.95 -7.60 -19.00
N LYS A 54 5.48 -8.83 -19.08
CA LYS A 54 6.72 -9.19 -18.38
C LYS A 54 7.93 -8.33 -18.76
N LYS A 55 7.99 -7.79 -19.97
CA LYS A 55 9.12 -6.94 -20.43
C LYS A 55 9.08 -5.54 -19.86
N ILE A 56 7.92 -5.05 -19.48
CA ILE A 56 7.71 -3.71 -18.91
C ILE A 56 7.46 -3.76 -17.41
N ASN A 57 7.43 -4.96 -16.81
CA ASN A 57 7.26 -5.10 -15.38
C ASN A 57 8.49 -4.57 -14.63
N HIS A 58 8.27 -3.72 -13.64
CA HIS A 58 9.30 -3.26 -12.73
C HIS A 58 9.32 -4.14 -11.49
N ASP A 59 10.34 -4.98 -11.37
CA ASP A 59 10.42 -6.07 -10.38
C ASP A 59 10.37 -5.57 -8.92
N GLU A 60 11.04 -4.48 -8.61
CA GLU A 60 10.99 -3.89 -7.26
C GLU A 60 9.58 -3.39 -6.91
N THR A 61 8.94 -2.67 -7.83
CA THR A 61 7.56 -2.21 -7.65
C THR A 61 6.59 -3.38 -7.49
N TYR A 62 6.80 -4.46 -8.26
CA TYR A 62 6.01 -5.70 -8.12
C TYR A 62 6.14 -6.30 -6.72
N LYS A 63 7.36 -6.40 -6.18
CA LYS A 63 7.60 -6.93 -4.82
C LYS A 63 6.96 -6.04 -3.76
N ARG A 64 7.13 -4.73 -3.87
CA ARG A 64 6.50 -3.74 -2.99
C ARG A 64 4.98 -3.86 -3.01
N ALA A 65 4.37 -3.85 -4.18
CA ALA A 65 2.92 -4.00 -4.35
C ALA A 65 2.39 -5.27 -3.68
N HIS A 66 3.09 -6.40 -3.84
CA HIS A 66 2.71 -7.65 -3.20
C HIS A 66 2.82 -7.62 -1.68
N ALA A 67 3.88 -7.02 -1.13
CA ALA A 67 4.05 -6.87 0.31
C ALA A 67 2.89 -6.05 0.90
N GLU A 68 2.61 -4.88 0.34
CA GLU A 68 1.55 -3.98 0.80
C GLU A 68 0.15 -4.61 0.66
N ARG A 69 -0.16 -5.19 -0.50
CA ARG A 69 -1.48 -5.81 -0.73
C ARG A 69 -1.73 -7.07 0.09
N ASN A 70 -0.69 -7.78 0.52
CA ASN A 70 -0.86 -8.93 1.41
C ASN A 70 -1.30 -8.52 2.82
N ILE A 71 -1.00 -7.29 3.26
CA ILE A 71 -1.55 -6.72 4.50
C ILE A 71 -3.08 -6.62 4.37
N LEU A 72 -3.58 -6.00 3.28
CA LEU A 72 -5.02 -5.87 3.03
C LEU A 72 -5.73 -7.22 2.97
N LYS A 73 -5.11 -8.21 2.29
CA LYS A 73 -5.69 -9.56 2.19
C LYS A 73 -5.89 -10.23 3.55
N VAL A 74 -4.95 -10.04 4.47
CA VAL A 74 -5.04 -10.61 5.82
C VAL A 74 -6.08 -9.89 6.67
N LEU A 75 -6.16 -8.57 6.53
CA LEU A 75 -7.15 -7.75 7.24
C LEU A 75 -8.57 -8.00 6.71
N GLU A 76 -8.71 -8.53 5.48
CA GLU A 76 -10.01 -8.68 4.81
C GLU A 76 -10.75 -7.34 4.74
N GLY A 77 -9.96 -6.25 4.60
CA GLY A 77 -10.47 -4.89 4.56
C GLY A 77 -11.16 -4.58 3.25
N ASP A 78 -12.14 -3.71 3.34
CA ASP A 78 -12.87 -3.11 2.23
C ASP A 78 -12.51 -1.63 2.06
N CYS A 79 -13.32 -0.90 1.28
CA CYS A 79 -13.11 0.52 1.03
C CYS A 79 -13.36 1.41 2.27
N GLU A 80 -14.02 0.88 3.31
CA GLU A 80 -14.29 1.59 4.56
C GLU A 80 -13.19 1.36 5.61
N THR A 81 -12.34 0.36 5.39
CA THR A 81 -11.23 0.05 6.29
C THR A 81 -10.13 1.10 6.18
N ALA A 82 -9.95 1.90 7.22
CA ALA A 82 -8.91 2.92 7.29
C ALA A 82 -7.53 2.27 7.54
N VAL A 83 -6.84 1.91 6.46
CA VAL A 83 -5.53 1.24 6.48
C VAL A 83 -4.57 1.89 5.50
N GLY A 84 -3.36 2.20 5.97
CA GLY A 84 -2.22 2.61 5.17
C GLY A 84 -1.16 1.51 5.12
N ALA A 85 -0.47 1.38 3.99
CA ALA A 85 0.66 0.46 3.85
C ALA A 85 1.66 1.00 2.83
N HIS A 86 2.92 1.06 3.21
CA HIS A 86 3.99 1.56 2.37
C HIS A 86 5.23 0.69 2.51
N SER A 87 5.95 0.48 1.43
CA SER A 87 7.18 -0.29 1.42
C SER A 87 8.29 0.39 0.64
N ILE A 88 9.52 0.19 1.08
CA ILE A 88 10.73 0.60 0.38
C ILE A 88 11.69 -0.59 0.28
N ILE A 89 12.52 -0.59 -0.76
CA ILE A 89 13.60 -1.56 -0.93
C ILE A 89 14.89 -0.82 -0.63
N ASP A 90 15.71 -1.42 0.24
CA ASP A 90 17.03 -0.91 0.62
C ASP A 90 18.05 -2.06 0.51
N GLY A 91 18.81 -2.05 -0.58
CA GLY A 91 19.70 -3.16 -0.96
C GLY A 91 18.94 -4.49 -1.06
N ASP A 92 19.39 -5.49 -0.29
CA ASP A 92 18.77 -6.82 -0.25
C ASP A 92 17.56 -6.91 0.70
N ASN A 93 17.12 -5.82 1.28
CA ASN A 93 16.05 -5.83 2.26
C ASN A 93 14.81 -5.11 1.73
N ILE A 94 13.67 -5.53 2.24
CA ILE A 94 12.40 -4.81 2.10
C ILE A 94 11.96 -4.33 3.49
N ILE A 95 11.65 -3.06 3.59
CA ILE A 95 11.10 -2.42 4.78
C ILE A 95 9.64 -2.13 4.49
N VAL A 96 8.76 -2.62 5.34
CA VAL A 96 7.31 -2.41 5.20
C VAL A 96 6.77 -1.81 6.48
N GLU A 97 5.98 -0.77 6.34
CA GLU A 97 5.25 -0.14 7.43
C GLU A 97 3.77 -0.03 7.08
N ALA A 98 2.94 -0.18 8.09
CA ALA A 98 1.50 -0.09 7.94
C ALA A 98 0.84 0.44 9.20
N GLU A 99 -0.31 1.07 9.00
CA GLU A 99 -1.18 1.55 10.06
C GLU A 99 -2.62 1.14 9.78
N LEU A 100 -3.36 0.93 10.87
CA LEU A 100 -4.76 0.55 10.85
C LEU A 100 -5.47 1.35 11.93
N PHE A 101 -6.64 1.87 11.61
CA PHE A 101 -7.46 2.61 12.58
C PHE A 101 -8.71 1.81 12.96
N SER A 102 -9.20 2.03 14.20
CA SER A 102 -10.52 1.55 14.58
C SER A 102 -11.61 2.29 13.80
N LEU A 103 -12.79 1.69 13.67
CA LEU A 103 -13.93 2.30 12.93
C LEU A 103 -14.27 3.71 13.39
N ASP A 104 -14.16 3.97 14.68
CA ASP A 104 -14.43 5.28 15.29
C ASP A 104 -13.24 6.25 15.19
N GLY A 105 -12.11 5.81 14.59
CA GLY A 105 -10.88 6.59 14.48
C GLY A 105 -10.13 6.84 15.80
N SER A 106 -10.63 6.32 16.93
CA SER A 106 -10.05 6.60 18.25
C SER A 106 -8.74 5.87 18.54
N LYS A 107 -8.47 4.78 17.81
CA LYS A 107 -7.29 3.94 18.02
C LYS A 107 -6.50 3.77 16.72
N ARG A 108 -5.19 3.96 16.82
CA ARG A 108 -4.22 3.72 15.75
C ARG A 108 -3.35 2.53 16.13
N PHE A 109 -3.23 1.57 15.23
CA PHE A 109 -2.35 0.42 15.34
C PHE A 109 -1.26 0.55 14.28
N TYR A 110 -0.02 0.50 14.65
CA TYR A 110 1.12 0.66 13.75
C TYR A 110 2.06 -0.54 13.86
N GLU A 111 2.64 -0.93 12.74
CA GLU A 111 3.67 -1.96 12.66
C GLU A 111 4.68 -1.62 11.55
N LYS A 112 5.95 -1.91 11.83
CA LYS A 112 7.04 -1.78 10.87
C LYS A 112 7.97 -2.98 11.00
N LYS A 113 8.33 -3.59 9.85
CA LYS A 113 9.26 -4.71 9.80
C LYS A 113 10.26 -4.55 8.66
N THR A 114 11.41 -5.19 8.83
CA THR A 114 12.44 -5.32 7.79
C THR A 114 12.74 -6.81 7.62
N GLU A 115 12.78 -7.27 6.37
CA GLU A 115 13.09 -8.64 6.01
C GLU A 115 13.93 -8.67 4.73
N LYS A 116 14.50 -9.82 4.38
CA LYS A 116 15.12 -10.01 3.07
C LYS A 116 14.09 -9.85 1.97
N ILE A 117 14.46 -9.18 0.87
CA ILE A 117 13.59 -8.90 -0.27
C ILE A 117 12.93 -10.15 -0.84
N THR A 118 13.56 -11.31 -0.69
CA THR A 118 12.99 -12.62 -1.10
C THR A 118 11.73 -13.00 -0.35
N LYS A 119 11.52 -12.44 0.85
CA LYS A 119 10.35 -12.67 1.71
C LYS A 119 9.27 -11.59 1.58
N PHE A 120 9.21 -10.90 0.46
CA PHE A 120 8.27 -9.80 0.25
C PHE A 120 6.78 -10.19 0.39
N ARG A 121 6.44 -11.45 0.15
CA ARG A 121 5.06 -11.92 0.34
C ARG A 121 4.74 -12.24 1.79
N GLU A 122 5.69 -12.77 2.50
CA GLU A 122 5.57 -13.21 3.89
C GLU A 122 5.47 -12.01 4.83
N ILE A 123 6.35 -11.01 4.67
CA ILE A 123 6.39 -9.82 5.54
C ILE A 123 5.05 -9.09 5.58
N GLY A 124 4.36 -8.95 4.44
CA GLY A 124 3.04 -8.33 4.39
C GLY A 124 1.98 -9.13 5.15
N LYS A 125 2.00 -10.46 5.03
CA LYS A 125 1.09 -11.33 5.78
C LYS A 125 1.32 -11.22 7.29
N GLU A 126 2.59 -11.23 7.71
CA GLU A 126 2.95 -11.12 9.12
C GLU A 126 2.48 -9.80 9.73
N ILE A 127 2.74 -8.67 9.05
CA ILE A 127 2.26 -7.34 9.48
C ILE A 127 0.73 -7.33 9.59
N GLY A 128 0.04 -7.86 8.57
CA GLY A 128 -1.42 -7.95 8.59
C GLY A 128 -1.95 -8.74 9.79
N LEU A 129 -1.33 -9.89 10.11
CA LEU A 129 -1.71 -10.70 11.28
C LEU A 129 -1.46 -9.97 12.60
N ILE A 130 -0.34 -9.27 12.73
CA ILE A 130 -0.03 -8.47 13.92
C ILE A 130 -1.06 -7.36 14.10
N LEU A 131 -1.37 -6.61 13.05
CA LEU A 131 -2.37 -5.53 13.11
C LEU A 131 -3.77 -6.08 13.42
N LYS A 132 -4.16 -7.18 12.79
CA LYS A 132 -5.44 -7.87 13.06
C LYS A 132 -5.55 -8.27 14.54
N THR A 133 -4.49 -8.83 15.10
CA THR A 133 -4.42 -9.24 16.51
C THR A 133 -4.45 -8.03 17.45
N LYS A 134 -3.63 -6.99 17.17
CA LYS A 134 -3.58 -5.77 18.01
C LYS A 134 -4.91 -5.04 18.03
N SER A 135 -5.59 -4.97 16.89
CA SER A 135 -6.87 -4.25 16.74
C SER A 135 -8.06 -5.01 17.34
N LYS A 136 -7.94 -6.32 17.55
CA LYS A 136 -9.06 -7.18 17.98
C LYS A 136 -10.30 -7.00 17.08
N ASN A 137 -10.08 -6.82 15.78
CA ASN A 137 -11.09 -6.52 14.75
C ASN A 137 -11.89 -5.23 14.98
N SER A 138 -11.42 -4.26 15.78
CA SER A 138 -12.11 -2.97 16.00
C SER A 138 -12.15 -2.06 14.77
N TYR A 139 -11.55 -2.46 13.66
CA TYR A 139 -11.49 -1.75 12.38
C TYR A 139 -12.58 -2.15 11.39
N LYS A 140 -13.43 -3.10 11.75
CA LYS A 140 -14.53 -3.59 10.93
C LYS A 140 -15.77 -3.90 11.78
N THR A 141 -16.93 -3.89 11.16
CA THR A 141 -18.21 -4.33 11.76
C THR A 141 -18.30 -5.84 11.89
#